data_128a76ec16ee05aad1a6774c8d15e13b
#
_entry.id   128a76ec16ee05aad1a6774c8d15e13b
#
_cell.length_a   1.000
_cell.length_b   1.000
_cell.length_c   1.000
_cell.angle_alpha   90.00
_cell.angle_beta   90.00
_cell.angle_gamma   90.00
#
_symmetry.space_group_name_H-M   'P 1'
#
loop_
_entity.id
_entity.type
_entity.pdbx_description
1 polymer ?
#
loop_
_entity_poly.entity_id
_entity_poly.type
_entity_poly.pdbx_seq_one_letter_code
_entity_poly.pdbx_strand_id
1 'polypeptide(L)'
;MDVIKSINNNKHFITYKVIGGIIDFRFFLGEQNPEAVVERLNIYSGRAAIPPFWSFGFHQCRWGYDTVSKLEDVTSGYEKNGIPLDTIWSDIDYMIDY
;
A
#
# COMPACT_ATOMS: atom_id res chain seq x y z
N MET A 1 6.15 11.34 -17.13
CA MET A 1 4.79 11.96 -17.08
C MET A 1 4.89 13.18 -16.20
N ASP A 2 4.46 14.34 -16.71
CA ASP A 2 4.37 15.55 -15.90
C ASP A 2 2.90 15.81 -15.54
N VAL A 3 2.67 16.20 -14.29
CA VAL A 3 1.36 16.62 -13.82
C VAL A 3 1.45 18.09 -13.43
N ILE A 4 0.77 18.94 -14.16
CA ILE A 4 0.83 20.39 -13.98
C ILE A 4 -0.52 20.87 -13.44
N LYS A 5 -0.49 21.49 -12.27
CA LYS A 5 -1.66 22.19 -11.70
C LYS A 5 -1.54 23.68 -12.01
N SER A 6 -2.58 24.26 -12.57
CA SER A 6 -2.62 25.70 -12.89
C SER A 6 -3.96 26.31 -12.56
N ILE A 7 -3.97 27.64 -12.33
CA ILE A 7 -5.17 28.42 -12.08
C ILE A 7 -5.18 29.56 -13.11
N ASN A 8 -6.26 29.67 -13.86
CA ASN A 8 -6.45 30.75 -14.80
C ASN A 8 -7.93 31.24 -14.71
N ASN A 9 -8.12 32.55 -14.56
CA ASN A 9 -9.45 33.17 -14.44
C ASN A 9 -10.36 32.48 -13.41
N ASN A 10 -9.86 32.19 -12.21
CA ASN A 10 -10.53 31.45 -11.15
C ASN A 10 -10.95 30.01 -11.51
N LYS A 11 -10.46 29.46 -12.62
CA LYS A 11 -10.64 28.06 -13.00
C LYS A 11 -9.39 27.27 -12.68
N HIS A 12 -9.58 26.08 -12.10
CA HIS A 12 -8.51 25.16 -11.76
C HIS A 12 -8.34 24.14 -12.87
N PHE A 13 -7.10 23.93 -13.29
CA PHE A 13 -6.74 22.96 -14.31
C PHE A 13 -5.72 21.97 -13.78
N ILE A 14 -5.86 20.72 -14.22
CA ILE A 14 -4.83 19.70 -14.07
C ILE A 14 -4.49 19.22 -15.47
N THR A 15 -3.21 19.32 -15.84
CA THR A 15 -2.72 18.88 -17.14
C THR A 15 -1.81 17.67 -16.93
N TYR A 16 -2.13 16.57 -17.60
CA TYR A 16 -1.27 15.39 -17.70
C TYR A 16 -0.51 15.46 -19.03
N LYS A 17 0.80 15.57 -18.97
CA LYS A 17 1.67 15.58 -20.14
C LYS A 17 2.43 14.28 -20.25
N VAL A 18 2.22 13.53 -21.30
CA VAL A 18 2.82 12.23 -21.58
C VAL A 18 3.45 12.20 -22.97
N ILE A 19 4.43 11.33 -23.18
CA ILE A 19 5.10 11.17 -24.47
C ILE A 19 4.21 10.43 -25.47
N GLY A 20 3.32 9.56 -24.97
CA GLY A 20 2.40 8.78 -25.79
C GLY A 20 1.60 7.80 -24.93
N GLY A 21 0.71 7.07 -25.57
CA GLY A 21 -0.15 6.07 -24.92
C GLY A 21 -1.64 6.30 -25.18
N ILE A 22 -2.47 5.53 -24.50
CA ILE A 22 -3.93 5.66 -24.56
C ILE A 22 -4.36 6.52 -23.37
N ILE A 23 -5.25 7.48 -23.63
CA ILE A 23 -5.90 8.27 -22.58
C ILE A 23 -7.14 7.49 -22.14
N ASP A 24 -7.11 6.99 -20.93
CA ASP A 24 -8.23 6.27 -20.30
C ASP A 24 -8.47 6.81 -18.90
N PHE A 25 -9.53 7.59 -18.73
CA PHE A 25 -9.95 8.13 -17.45
C PHE A 25 -11.26 7.48 -17.00
N ARG A 26 -11.32 7.07 -15.73
CA ARG A 26 -12.52 6.58 -15.09
C ARG A 26 -12.88 7.50 -13.93
N PHE A 27 -14.11 7.98 -13.91
CA PHE A 27 -14.63 8.87 -12.87
C PHE A 27 -15.68 8.13 -12.04
N PHE A 28 -15.41 8.02 -10.75
CA PHE A 28 -16.34 7.39 -9.80
C PHE A 28 -16.98 8.49 -8.95
N LEU A 29 -18.28 8.70 -9.13
CA LEU A 29 -19.03 9.74 -8.44
C LEU A 29 -19.72 9.15 -7.21
N GLY A 30 -19.54 9.79 -6.06
CA GLY A 30 -20.13 9.34 -4.78
C GLY A 30 -21.35 10.16 -4.35
N GLU A 31 -21.78 11.10 -5.16
CA GLU A 31 -22.85 12.03 -4.79
C GLU A 31 -22.52 12.75 -3.46
N GLN A 32 -23.25 12.47 -2.38
CA GLN A 32 -22.99 13.03 -1.05
C GLN A 32 -22.30 12.05 -0.10
N ASN A 33 -22.03 10.81 -0.55
CA ASN A 33 -21.45 9.75 0.27
C ASN A 33 -20.11 9.30 -0.29
N PRO A 34 -18.97 9.58 0.41
CA PRO A 34 -17.65 9.15 -0.01
C PRO A 34 -17.50 7.63 -0.13
N GLU A 35 -18.19 6.85 0.69
CA GLU A 35 -18.14 5.39 0.65
C GLU A 35 -18.67 4.85 -0.69
N ALA A 36 -19.64 5.52 -1.30
CA ALA A 36 -20.17 5.15 -2.62
C ALA A 36 -19.11 5.25 -3.73
N VAL A 37 -18.12 6.14 -3.61
CA VAL A 37 -16.99 6.20 -4.55
C VAL A 37 -16.18 4.92 -4.47
N VAL A 38 -15.86 4.47 -3.24
CA VAL A 38 -15.07 3.25 -2.99
C VAL A 38 -15.85 2.01 -3.45
N GLU A 39 -17.15 1.97 -3.19
CA GLU A 39 -18.01 0.88 -3.64
C GLU A 39 -18.02 0.76 -5.18
N ARG A 40 -18.23 1.87 -5.88
CA ARG A 40 -18.22 1.90 -7.36
C ARG A 40 -16.86 1.53 -7.94
N LEU A 41 -15.77 1.98 -7.31
CA LEU A 41 -14.41 1.58 -7.68
C LEU A 41 -14.25 0.06 -7.51
N ASN A 42 -14.68 -0.50 -6.39
CA ASN A 42 -14.59 -1.94 -6.12
C ASN A 42 -15.47 -2.79 -7.07
N ILE A 43 -16.62 -2.28 -7.48
CA ILE A 43 -17.46 -2.94 -8.50
C ILE A 43 -16.73 -2.97 -9.84
N TYR A 44 -16.07 -1.89 -10.20
CA TYR A 44 -15.34 -1.78 -11.47
C TYR A 44 -14.04 -2.60 -11.49
N SER A 45 -13.22 -2.50 -10.43
CA SER A 45 -11.90 -3.14 -10.35
C SER A 45 -11.94 -4.59 -9.84
N GLY A 46 -13.08 -5.02 -9.31
CA GLY A 46 -13.19 -6.23 -8.52
C GLY A 46 -12.96 -5.98 -7.03
N ARG A 47 -13.59 -6.79 -6.22
CA ARG A 47 -13.42 -6.73 -4.76
C ARG A 47 -12.09 -7.37 -4.36
N ALA A 48 -11.53 -6.94 -3.23
CA ALA A 48 -10.34 -7.54 -2.65
C ALA A 48 -10.55 -9.04 -2.37
N ALA A 49 -9.55 -9.85 -2.70
CA ALA A 49 -9.53 -11.26 -2.30
C ALA A 49 -9.35 -11.39 -0.79
N ILE A 50 -9.95 -12.43 -0.23
CA ILE A 50 -9.74 -12.75 1.20
C ILE A 50 -8.37 -13.41 1.32
N PRO A 51 -7.41 -12.78 2.04
CA PRO A 51 -6.09 -13.36 2.25
C PRO A 51 -6.13 -14.50 3.28
N PRO A 52 -5.04 -15.28 3.45
CA PRO A 52 -4.93 -16.30 4.48
C PRO A 52 -5.16 -15.71 5.88
N PHE A 53 -5.75 -16.50 6.78
CA PHE A 53 -6.12 -16.03 8.11
C PHE A 53 -4.94 -15.46 8.91
N TRP A 54 -3.76 -16.09 8.84
CA TRP A 54 -2.55 -15.62 9.52
C TRP A 54 -2.12 -14.19 9.12
N SER A 55 -2.47 -13.75 7.92
CA SER A 55 -2.13 -12.40 7.45
C SER A 55 -2.90 -11.29 8.17
N PHE A 56 -3.97 -11.63 8.90
CA PHE A 56 -4.70 -10.69 9.78
C PHE A 56 -4.12 -10.61 11.20
N GLY A 57 -3.11 -11.44 11.51
CA GLY A 57 -2.45 -11.46 12.80
C GLY A 57 -1.46 -10.30 12.98
N PHE A 58 -0.65 -10.38 14.04
CA PHE A 58 0.36 -9.37 14.32
C PHE A 58 1.61 -9.62 13.49
N HIS A 59 2.04 -8.61 12.75
CA HIS A 59 3.24 -8.62 11.93
C HIS A 59 4.30 -7.70 12.51
N GLN A 60 5.53 -8.19 12.63
CA GLN A 60 6.68 -7.40 13.03
C GLN A 60 7.65 -7.27 11.86
N CYS A 61 8.01 -6.04 11.52
CA CYS A 61 9.03 -5.72 10.53
C CYS A 61 9.75 -4.44 10.93
N ARG A 62 11.00 -4.32 10.54
CA ARG A 62 11.74 -3.05 10.58
C ARG A 62 12.96 -3.12 9.68
N TRP A 63 13.43 -1.95 9.29
CA TRP A 63 14.77 -1.80 8.72
C TRP A 63 15.83 -2.22 9.76
N GLY A 64 16.77 -3.05 9.36
CA GLY A 64 17.81 -3.60 10.22
C GLY A 64 17.65 -5.08 10.58
N TYR A 65 16.61 -5.74 10.05
CA TYR A 65 16.48 -7.21 10.11
C TYR A 65 17.20 -7.86 8.93
N ASP A 66 18.50 -7.60 8.83
CA ASP A 66 19.38 -7.96 7.71
C ASP A 66 19.96 -9.38 7.81
N THR A 67 19.78 -10.05 8.94
CA THR A 67 20.30 -11.41 9.19
C THR A 67 19.25 -12.31 9.85
N VAL A 68 19.37 -13.62 9.60
CA VAL A 68 18.52 -14.63 10.25
C VAL A 68 18.63 -14.54 11.77
N SER A 69 19.85 -14.36 12.31
CA SER A 69 20.05 -14.26 13.77
C SER A 69 19.26 -13.12 14.40
N LYS A 70 19.18 -11.97 13.73
CA LYS A 70 18.36 -10.84 14.24
C LYS A 70 16.87 -11.17 14.25
N LEU A 71 16.38 -11.89 13.23
CA LEU A 71 14.98 -12.36 13.21
C LEU A 71 14.69 -13.36 14.34
N GLU A 72 15.63 -14.30 14.58
CA GLU A 72 15.53 -15.27 15.67
C GLU A 72 15.54 -14.58 17.05
N ASP A 73 16.41 -13.59 17.25
CA ASP A 73 16.49 -12.81 18.49
C ASP A 73 15.17 -12.09 18.78
N VAL A 74 14.60 -11.44 17.76
CA VAL A 74 13.32 -10.73 17.88
C VAL A 74 12.19 -11.70 18.18
N THR A 75 12.09 -12.80 17.45
CA THR A 75 11.07 -13.83 17.65
C THR A 75 11.15 -14.40 19.07
N SER A 76 12.36 -14.73 19.54
CA SER A 76 12.60 -15.18 20.90
C SER A 76 12.22 -14.14 21.95
N GLY A 77 12.39 -12.86 21.63
CA GLY A 77 11.96 -11.75 22.48
C GLY A 77 10.45 -11.70 22.67
N TYR A 78 9.69 -11.88 21.60
CA TYR A 78 8.23 -11.97 21.65
C TYR A 78 7.76 -13.17 22.49
N GLU A 79 8.36 -14.35 22.27
CA GLU A 79 8.05 -15.57 23.00
C GLU A 79 8.34 -15.42 24.50
N LYS A 80 9.52 -14.94 24.89
CA LYS A 80 9.93 -14.74 26.29
C LYS A 80 9.02 -13.78 27.04
N ASN A 81 8.45 -12.82 26.37
CA ASN A 81 7.54 -11.83 26.96
C ASN A 81 6.06 -12.20 26.82
N GLY A 82 5.73 -13.35 26.26
CA GLY A 82 4.36 -13.81 26.08
C GLY A 82 3.54 -12.92 25.15
N ILE A 83 4.18 -12.25 24.19
CA ILE A 83 3.53 -11.38 23.21
C ILE A 83 3.25 -12.21 21.96
N PRO A 84 1.98 -12.33 21.51
CA PRO A 84 1.66 -13.06 20.29
C PRO A 84 2.32 -12.45 19.06
N LEU A 85 2.88 -13.28 18.20
CA LEU A 85 3.49 -12.90 16.93
C LEU A 85 3.08 -13.92 15.87
N ASP A 86 2.43 -13.48 14.81
CA ASP A 86 2.00 -14.34 13.71
C ASP A 86 3.02 -14.38 12.59
N THR A 87 3.65 -13.23 12.30
CA THR A 87 4.57 -13.10 11.18
C THR A 87 5.70 -12.13 11.50
N ILE A 88 6.91 -12.49 11.09
CA ILE A 88 8.06 -11.60 11.05
C ILE A 88 8.62 -11.56 9.63
N TRP A 89 9.05 -10.41 9.16
CA TRP A 89 9.64 -10.28 7.83
C TRP A 89 10.68 -9.16 7.76
N SER A 90 11.64 -9.35 6.84
CA SER A 90 12.73 -8.41 6.57
C SER A 90 12.32 -7.35 5.56
N ASP A 91 13.02 -6.25 5.54
CA ASP A 91 12.99 -5.30 4.43
C ASP A 91 14.13 -5.63 3.44
N ILE A 92 14.33 -4.82 2.41
CA ILE A 92 15.32 -5.06 1.34
C ILE A 92 16.77 -5.08 1.83
N ASP A 93 17.04 -4.59 3.01
CA ASP A 93 18.38 -4.53 3.63
C ASP A 93 18.99 -5.91 3.95
N TYR A 94 18.23 -7.00 3.81
CA TYR A 94 18.79 -8.36 3.83
C TYR A 94 19.49 -8.74 2.52
N MET A 95 19.22 -8.01 1.43
CA MET A 95 19.82 -8.27 0.12
C MET A 95 21.22 -7.66 0.03
N ILE A 96 22.11 -8.31 -0.75
CA ILE A 96 23.41 -7.76 -1.10
C ILE A 96 23.21 -6.81 -2.28
N ASP A 97 23.64 -5.57 -2.16
CA ASP A 97 23.58 -4.53 -3.22
C ASP A 97 22.16 -4.35 -3.80
N TYR A 98 21.17 -4.18 -2.92
CA TYR A 98 19.74 -4.00 -3.24
C TYR A 98 19.43 -2.78 -4.08
#